data_a355e472bdd42000c2748d48e4b45b14
#
_entry.id   a355e472bdd42000c2748d48e4b45b14
#
_cell.length_a   1.000
_cell.length_b   1.000
_cell.length_c   1.000
_cell.angle_alpha   90.00
_cell.angle_beta   90.00
_cell.angle_gamma   90.00
#
_symmetry.space_group_name_H-M   'P 1'
#
loop_
_entity.id
_entity.type
_entity.pdbx_description
1 polymer ?
#
loop_
_entity_poly.entity_id
_entity_poly.type
_entity_poly.pdbx_seq_one_letter_code
_entity_poly.pdbx_strand_id
1 'polypeptide(L)'
;FIQMAKNLLIVESPAKAKTIEGYLGKDFLVKSSFGHIRDLAKGNDAIDVKKNFEQTYEVPDDKRAMVAELKKLAKEAEIVWLASDEDREGEAISWHLKETLGLKEENTRRIVFHEITKPAILKAIENPRWINYDLVHAQQARRVLDRLVGFELSPVLWRKIKPSLSAGRVQSVAVRLIVDREREVNQFAAKAAFRIVGQFIPQPEAKLQAAFKNGFKAELGERFTQVSEARSFLEDCAKAQFKISNLETKPLKRNPAPPFTTSTLQQEASRKLGYSVSRTMSIAQKLYEHGYISYMRTDSVNLSDTALQAAEKEIHAAFGPQYHQLRKYKTKTSNAQEAHEAIRPTYFENHTVEGDVTEKKLYELIWKRAIASQMSEAQIEKTVAEVSISTRKEHLRAEGELIRFDGFLKVYLESHDDETEDGEKESSTMLPPLEIGQELRMNDIVATEKYSRPSARYTEASLVKKLEELGIGRPSTYAPTISTIQKRTYVVKEDRDGKERFYQVLELKNAVVTEKTGREMAGAERNKLFPTDIGAVVNDFLVMHFKDIVDFHFTAKVEKEFDEIAQGMQEWTKMISSFYEPFHENVEKTIETAERQTGSRDLGVDPKTGKKV
;
A
#
# COMPACT_ATOMS: atom_id res chain seq x y z
N PHE A 1 -32.92 43.56 -5.40
CA PHE A 1 -32.66 42.60 -6.45
C PHE A 1 -31.43 41.84 -6.05
N ILE A 2 -31.55 40.60 -5.57
CA ILE A 2 -30.43 39.67 -5.45
C ILE A 2 -30.06 39.32 -6.88
N GLN A 3 -28.92 39.76 -7.34
CA GLN A 3 -28.37 39.40 -8.65
C GLN A 3 -28.18 37.88 -8.61
N MET A 4 -29.03 37.15 -9.33
CA MET A 4 -28.89 35.69 -9.41
C MET A 4 -27.57 35.36 -10.08
N ALA A 5 -26.81 34.42 -9.51
CA ALA A 5 -25.54 34.02 -10.10
C ALA A 5 -25.80 33.37 -11.48
N LYS A 6 -25.06 33.80 -12.50
CA LYS A 6 -25.22 33.28 -13.86
C LYS A 6 -24.78 31.84 -14.00
N ASN A 7 -23.86 31.40 -13.15
CA ASN A 7 -23.22 30.12 -13.21
C ASN A 7 -23.50 29.32 -11.90
N LEU A 8 -23.95 28.09 -12.04
CA LEU A 8 -24.02 27.11 -10.96
C LEU A 8 -22.89 26.11 -11.13
N LEU A 9 -21.98 26.03 -10.15
CA LEU A 9 -20.91 25.04 -10.14
C LEU A 9 -21.20 23.99 -9.08
N ILE A 10 -21.24 22.70 -9.46
CA ILE A 10 -21.57 21.59 -8.59
C ILE A 10 -20.33 20.70 -8.41
N VAL A 11 -19.95 20.50 -7.16
CA VAL A 11 -18.88 19.60 -6.69
C VAL A 11 -19.43 18.49 -5.81
N GLU A 12 -18.62 17.48 -5.48
CA GLU A 12 -19.10 16.35 -4.68
C GLU A 12 -19.03 16.56 -3.17
N SER A 13 -18.26 17.53 -2.66
CA SER A 13 -18.14 17.74 -1.20
C SER A 13 -18.33 19.18 -0.78
N PRO A 14 -18.90 19.44 0.44
CA PRO A 14 -19.06 20.79 0.95
C PRO A 14 -17.73 21.52 1.20
N ALA A 15 -16.69 20.81 1.62
CA ALA A 15 -15.36 21.39 1.85
C ALA A 15 -14.76 21.92 0.55
N LYS A 16 -14.84 21.11 -0.52
CA LYS A 16 -14.43 21.49 -1.87
C LYS A 16 -15.22 22.69 -2.39
N ALA A 17 -16.56 22.70 -2.15
CA ALA A 17 -17.40 23.82 -2.53
C ALA A 17 -16.93 25.13 -1.88
N LYS A 18 -16.68 25.10 -0.57
CA LYS A 18 -16.21 26.28 0.19
C LYS A 18 -14.85 26.78 -0.32
N THR A 19 -13.92 25.89 -0.61
CA THR A 19 -12.58 26.25 -1.11
C THR A 19 -12.68 26.91 -2.49
N ILE A 20 -13.45 26.33 -3.41
CA ILE A 20 -13.60 26.83 -4.79
C ILE A 20 -14.38 28.14 -4.81
N GLU A 21 -15.44 28.28 -3.99
CA GLU A 21 -16.20 29.52 -3.89
C GLU A 21 -15.30 30.73 -3.54
N GLY A 22 -14.29 30.51 -2.69
CA GLY A 22 -13.29 31.54 -2.36
C GLY A 22 -12.42 32.00 -3.54
N TYR A 23 -12.35 31.21 -4.60
CA TYR A 23 -11.55 31.54 -5.80
C TYR A 23 -12.37 32.20 -6.91
N LEU A 24 -13.67 31.92 -6.96
CA LEU A 24 -14.57 32.41 -7.99
C LEU A 24 -15.27 33.70 -7.56
N GLY A 25 -15.64 34.53 -8.52
CA GLY A 25 -16.35 35.77 -8.26
C GLY A 25 -17.86 35.56 -8.02
N LYS A 26 -18.59 36.66 -7.82
CA LYS A 26 -20.03 36.68 -7.52
C LYS A 26 -20.93 36.11 -8.63
N ASP A 27 -20.40 35.87 -9.81
CA ASP A 27 -21.12 35.30 -10.94
C ASP A 27 -21.28 33.76 -10.82
N PHE A 28 -20.60 33.14 -9.86
CA PHE A 28 -20.68 31.72 -9.56
C PHE A 28 -21.34 31.44 -8.23
N LEU A 29 -22.32 30.53 -8.24
CA LEU A 29 -22.87 29.89 -7.06
C LEU A 29 -22.29 28.48 -6.99
N VAL A 30 -21.55 28.15 -5.92
CA VAL A 30 -20.93 26.84 -5.75
C VAL A 30 -21.76 26.01 -4.77
N LYS A 31 -22.14 24.80 -5.19
CA LYS A 31 -22.95 23.86 -4.41
C LYS A 31 -22.32 22.47 -4.37
N SER A 32 -22.67 21.69 -3.34
CA SER A 32 -22.23 20.31 -3.22
C SER A 32 -23.39 19.34 -3.46
N SER A 33 -23.07 18.23 -4.16
CA SER A 33 -23.98 17.08 -4.31
C SER A 33 -23.88 16.07 -3.14
N PHE A 34 -22.91 16.26 -2.23
CA PHE A 34 -22.61 15.29 -1.16
C PHE A 34 -22.33 13.88 -1.70
N GLY A 35 -21.56 13.77 -2.77
CA GLY A 35 -21.23 12.53 -3.48
C GLY A 35 -22.28 12.15 -4.52
N HIS A 36 -22.51 10.84 -4.70
CA HIS A 36 -23.51 10.34 -5.61
C HIS A 36 -24.94 10.75 -5.18
N ILE A 37 -25.73 11.22 -6.16
CA ILE A 37 -27.12 11.68 -5.92
C ILE A 37 -28.15 10.60 -6.23
N ARG A 38 -27.78 9.55 -6.92
CA ARG A 38 -28.59 8.36 -7.19
C ARG A 38 -27.72 7.11 -7.17
N ASP A 39 -28.30 5.96 -6.89
CA ASP A 39 -27.66 4.65 -6.92
C ASP A 39 -28.58 3.64 -7.61
N LEU A 40 -28.07 2.45 -7.93
CA LEU A 40 -28.90 1.35 -8.40
C LEU A 40 -30.04 1.09 -7.42
N ALA A 41 -31.22 0.88 -7.95
CA ALA A 41 -32.42 0.57 -7.17
C ALA A 41 -32.17 -0.62 -6.21
N LYS A 42 -32.97 -0.69 -5.14
CA LYS A 42 -32.89 -1.81 -4.21
C LYS A 42 -33.50 -3.06 -4.84
N GLY A 43 -32.85 -4.21 -4.64
CA GLY A 43 -33.35 -5.49 -5.11
C GLY A 43 -32.60 -6.06 -6.31
N ASN A 44 -33.04 -7.24 -6.74
CA ASN A 44 -32.39 -7.98 -7.83
C ASN A 44 -32.79 -7.42 -9.20
N ASP A 45 -33.89 -6.69 -9.29
CA ASP A 45 -34.45 -6.15 -10.54
C ASP A 45 -33.75 -4.84 -10.98
N ALA A 46 -32.79 -4.37 -10.19
CA ALA A 46 -32.05 -3.14 -10.50
C ALA A 46 -31.22 -3.23 -11.79
N ILE A 47 -30.89 -4.45 -12.22
CA ILE A 47 -30.14 -4.75 -13.44
C ILE A 47 -30.92 -5.77 -14.24
N ASP A 48 -31.43 -5.37 -15.41
CA ASP A 48 -32.14 -6.27 -16.32
C ASP A 48 -31.15 -6.99 -17.24
N VAL A 49 -30.75 -8.20 -16.83
CA VAL A 49 -29.81 -9.04 -17.60
C VAL A 49 -30.32 -9.34 -19.02
N LYS A 50 -31.64 -9.49 -19.18
CA LYS A 50 -32.24 -9.80 -20.48
C LYS A 50 -32.29 -8.60 -21.44
N LYS A 51 -32.20 -7.38 -20.91
CA LYS A 51 -32.12 -6.14 -21.65
C LYS A 51 -30.72 -5.54 -21.65
N ASN A 52 -29.72 -6.36 -21.93
CA ASN A 52 -28.34 -5.93 -22.08
C ASN A 52 -27.80 -5.19 -20.84
N PHE A 53 -28.13 -5.69 -19.63
CA PHE A 53 -27.75 -5.13 -18.34
C PHE A 53 -28.23 -3.69 -18.10
N GLU A 54 -29.41 -3.34 -18.63
CA GLU A 54 -30.05 -2.05 -18.37
C GLU A 54 -30.22 -1.82 -16.87
N GLN A 55 -29.83 -0.63 -16.40
CA GLN A 55 -29.81 -0.30 -14.97
C GLN A 55 -30.97 0.61 -14.59
N THR A 56 -31.65 0.27 -13.51
CA THR A 56 -32.63 1.13 -12.86
C THR A 56 -31.98 1.87 -11.71
N TYR A 57 -32.01 3.21 -11.77
CA TYR A 57 -31.46 4.09 -10.75
C TYR A 57 -32.56 4.77 -9.95
N GLU A 58 -32.33 4.97 -8.65
CA GLU A 58 -33.20 5.72 -7.77
C GLU A 58 -32.43 6.78 -6.98
N VAL A 59 -33.12 7.87 -6.62
CA VAL A 59 -32.58 8.88 -5.71
C VAL A 59 -32.91 8.45 -4.28
N PRO A 60 -31.92 8.18 -3.41
CA PRO A 60 -32.15 7.83 -2.03
C PRO A 60 -32.95 8.91 -1.28
N ASP A 61 -33.76 8.51 -0.30
CA ASP A 61 -34.66 9.43 0.43
C ASP A 61 -33.94 10.60 1.08
N ASP A 62 -32.77 10.34 1.65
CA ASP A 62 -31.90 11.35 2.28
C ASP A 62 -31.31 12.37 1.27
N LYS A 63 -31.33 12.07 -0.03
CA LYS A 63 -30.84 12.95 -1.10
C LYS A 63 -31.94 13.77 -1.78
N ARG A 64 -33.21 13.42 -1.62
CA ARG A 64 -34.33 14.05 -2.36
C ARG A 64 -34.41 15.57 -2.17
N ALA A 65 -34.25 16.05 -0.95
CA ALA A 65 -34.31 17.48 -0.66
C ALA A 65 -33.18 18.25 -1.38
N MET A 66 -31.96 17.76 -1.31
CA MET A 66 -30.80 18.34 -1.96
C MET A 66 -30.93 18.30 -3.49
N VAL A 67 -31.39 17.19 -4.06
CA VAL A 67 -31.63 17.07 -5.50
C VAL A 67 -32.71 18.07 -5.96
N ALA A 68 -33.79 18.27 -5.19
CA ALA A 68 -34.81 19.28 -5.48
C ALA A 68 -34.25 20.70 -5.46
N GLU A 69 -33.38 21.04 -4.48
CA GLU A 69 -32.68 22.32 -4.44
C GLU A 69 -31.80 22.52 -5.67
N LEU A 70 -30.93 21.54 -5.97
CA LEU A 70 -30.03 21.62 -7.14
C LEU A 70 -30.81 21.74 -8.45
N LYS A 71 -31.95 21.05 -8.58
CA LYS A 71 -32.80 21.12 -9.77
C LYS A 71 -33.43 22.50 -9.96
N LYS A 72 -33.81 23.16 -8.86
CA LYS A 72 -34.30 24.53 -8.87
C LYS A 72 -33.19 25.49 -9.33
N LEU A 73 -32.03 25.43 -8.70
CA LEU A 73 -30.88 26.29 -9.00
C LEU A 73 -30.39 26.10 -10.44
N ALA A 74 -30.37 24.84 -10.94
CA ALA A 74 -29.96 24.55 -12.30
C ALA A 74 -30.90 25.16 -13.35
N LYS A 75 -32.20 25.31 -13.04
CA LYS A 75 -33.16 25.98 -13.94
C LYS A 75 -33.00 27.50 -13.96
N GLU A 76 -32.47 28.08 -12.88
CA GLU A 76 -32.26 29.50 -12.72
C GLU A 76 -30.90 29.96 -13.30
N ALA A 77 -29.92 29.04 -13.41
CA ALA A 77 -28.60 29.30 -13.94
C ALA A 77 -28.57 29.33 -15.47
N GLU A 78 -27.75 30.21 -16.04
CA GLU A 78 -27.46 30.24 -17.48
C GLU A 78 -26.58 29.06 -17.88
N ILE A 79 -25.56 28.73 -17.08
CA ILE A 79 -24.63 27.61 -17.28
C ILE A 79 -24.47 26.82 -15.99
N VAL A 80 -24.52 25.49 -16.12
CA VAL A 80 -24.25 24.54 -15.04
C VAL A 80 -22.88 23.88 -15.27
N TRP A 81 -22.01 24.02 -14.29
CA TRP A 81 -20.66 23.47 -14.31
C TRP A 81 -20.58 22.24 -13.42
N LEU A 82 -20.17 21.11 -13.98
CA LEU A 82 -19.96 19.86 -13.27
C LEU A 82 -18.46 19.72 -12.95
N ALA A 83 -18.10 19.80 -11.69
CA ALA A 83 -16.73 19.93 -11.21
C ALA A 83 -16.33 18.84 -10.22
N SER A 84 -16.85 17.62 -10.40
CA SER A 84 -16.43 16.43 -9.65
C SER A 84 -15.02 16.00 -10.03
N ASP A 85 -14.40 15.14 -9.20
CA ASP A 85 -13.03 14.65 -9.38
C ASP A 85 -12.77 14.04 -10.76
N GLU A 86 -11.51 14.02 -11.18
CA GLU A 86 -11.10 13.48 -12.48
C GLU A 86 -10.80 11.99 -12.38
N ASP A 87 -11.74 11.22 -11.87
CA ASP A 87 -11.70 9.77 -11.90
C ASP A 87 -13.03 9.20 -12.38
N ARG A 88 -13.12 7.87 -12.50
CA ARG A 88 -14.34 7.18 -12.95
C ARG A 88 -15.54 7.48 -12.05
N GLU A 89 -15.32 7.59 -10.74
CA GLU A 89 -16.37 7.90 -9.77
C GLU A 89 -16.87 9.34 -9.94
N GLY A 90 -15.96 10.31 -10.09
CA GLY A 90 -16.32 11.70 -10.33
C GLY A 90 -17.02 11.89 -11.68
N GLU A 91 -16.60 11.16 -12.72
CA GLU A 91 -17.27 11.21 -14.02
C GLU A 91 -18.70 10.63 -13.95
N ALA A 92 -18.88 9.53 -13.21
CA ALA A 92 -20.20 8.97 -12.94
C ALA A 92 -21.08 9.92 -12.12
N ILE A 93 -20.53 10.63 -11.13
CA ILE A 93 -21.26 11.66 -10.37
C ILE A 93 -21.76 12.77 -11.32
N SER A 94 -20.90 13.28 -12.20
CA SER A 94 -21.26 14.28 -13.19
C SER A 94 -22.36 13.79 -14.14
N TRP A 95 -22.26 12.55 -14.62
CA TRP A 95 -23.29 11.93 -15.43
C TRP A 95 -24.61 11.77 -14.68
N HIS A 96 -24.59 11.30 -13.44
CA HIS A 96 -25.78 11.20 -12.61
C HIS A 96 -26.46 12.56 -12.37
N LEU A 97 -25.66 13.61 -12.15
CA LEU A 97 -26.17 14.99 -12.04
C LEU A 97 -26.85 15.43 -13.33
N LYS A 98 -26.20 15.24 -14.49
CA LYS A 98 -26.78 15.60 -15.80
C LYS A 98 -28.13 14.94 -15.99
N GLU A 99 -28.23 13.63 -15.82
CA GLU A 99 -29.46 12.86 -16.02
C GLU A 99 -30.55 13.25 -15.02
N THR A 100 -30.22 13.30 -13.71
CA THR A 100 -31.19 13.53 -12.65
C THR A 100 -31.75 14.94 -12.65
N LEU A 101 -30.91 15.95 -12.93
CA LEU A 101 -31.33 17.35 -12.99
C LEU A 101 -31.95 17.73 -14.34
N GLY A 102 -31.85 16.84 -15.36
CA GLY A 102 -32.34 17.09 -16.72
C GLY A 102 -31.56 18.18 -17.44
N LEU A 103 -30.23 18.19 -17.26
CA LEU A 103 -29.35 19.21 -17.85
C LEU A 103 -29.18 18.98 -19.36
N LYS A 104 -29.23 20.08 -20.10
CA LYS A 104 -29.04 20.07 -21.56
C LYS A 104 -27.56 20.33 -21.89
N GLU A 105 -27.08 19.77 -22.99
CA GLU A 105 -25.70 19.91 -23.44
C GLU A 105 -25.32 21.37 -23.73
N GLU A 106 -26.22 22.15 -24.26
CA GLU A 106 -26.01 23.56 -24.62
C GLU A 106 -25.60 24.44 -23.41
N ASN A 107 -26.13 24.14 -22.22
CA ASN A 107 -25.90 24.90 -21.00
C ASN A 107 -25.13 24.15 -19.91
N THR A 108 -24.53 23.00 -20.23
CA THR A 108 -23.75 22.20 -19.29
C THR A 108 -22.28 22.20 -19.71
N ARG A 109 -21.41 22.32 -18.72
CA ARG A 109 -19.95 22.25 -18.90
C ARG A 109 -19.37 21.29 -17.86
N ARG A 110 -18.42 20.47 -18.27
CA ARG A 110 -17.63 19.60 -17.40
C ARG A 110 -16.24 20.20 -17.26
N ILE A 111 -15.76 20.41 -16.03
CA ILE A 111 -14.38 20.81 -15.76
C ILE A 111 -13.69 19.79 -14.87
N VAL A 112 -12.40 19.62 -15.08
CA VAL A 112 -11.53 18.72 -14.33
C VAL A 112 -10.25 19.44 -13.92
N PHE A 113 -9.72 19.07 -12.77
CA PHE A 113 -8.50 19.65 -12.23
C PHE A 113 -7.84 18.65 -11.27
N HIS A 114 -6.50 18.63 -11.25
CA HIS A 114 -5.70 17.73 -10.42
C HIS A 114 -5.41 18.29 -9.03
N GLU A 115 -5.67 19.60 -8.83
CA GLU A 115 -5.46 20.31 -7.57
C GLU A 115 -6.49 21.41 -7.40
N ILE A 116 -6.81 21.76 -6.17
CA ILE A 116 -7.77 22.81 -5.85
C ILE A 116 -7.00 24.09 -5.50
N THR A 117 -6.44 24.72 -6.53
CA THR A 117 -5.79 26.04 -6.44
C THR A 117 -6.51 27.02 -7.34
N LYS A 118 -6.41 28.32 -7.02
CA LYS A 118 -7.06 29.35 -7.83
C LYS A 118 -6.64 29.31 -9.31
N PRO A 119 -5.33 29.19 -9.64
CA PRO A 119 -4.90 29.09 -11.04
C PRO A 119 -5.46 27.86 -11.75
N ALA A 120 -5.47 26.68 -11.08
CA ALA A 120 -5.98 25.44 -11.67
C ALA A 120 -7.49 25.51 -11.94
N ILE A 121 -8.27 26.07 -11.00
CA ILE A 121 -9.72 26.23 -11.16
C ILE A 121 -10.05 27.20 -12.29
N LEU A 122 -9.38 28.37 -12.36
CA LEU A 122 -9.61 29.35 -13.43
C LEU A 122 -9.25 28.75 -14.80
N LYS A 123 -8.11 28.05 -14.89
CA LYS A 123 -7.71 27.36 -16.13
C LYS A 123 -8.73 26.28 -16.55
N ALA A 124 -9.30 25.55 -15.59
CA ALA A 124 -10.31 24.54 -15.88
C ALA A 124 -11.61 25.17 -16.43
N ILE A 125 -12.02 26.33 -15.90
CA ILE A 125 -13.19 27.07 -16.41
C ILE A 125 -12.97 27.59 -17.84
N GLU A 126 -11.74 28.01 -18.16
CA GLU A 126 -11.38 28.43 -19.52
C GLU A 126 -11.33 27.26 -20.52
N ASN A 127 -11.16 26.02 -20.04
CA ASN A 127 -11.01 24.83 -20.88
C ASN A 127 -12.01 23.73 -20.48
N PRO A 128 -13.32 23.98 -20.60
CA PRO A 128 -14.33 22.97 -20.29
C PRO A 128 -14.32 21.85 -21.35
N ARG A 129 -14.75 20.67 -20.92
CA ARG A 129 -14.97 19.52 -21.79
C ARG A 129 -16.39 18.98 -21.67
N TRP A 130 -16.67 17.91 -22.37
CA TRP A 130 -17.88 17.10 -22.19
C TRP A 130 -17.66 15.99 -21.18
N ILE A 131 -18.74 15.38 -20.69
CA ILE A 131 -18.68 14.15 -19.89
C ILE A 131 -18.01 13.06 -20.75
N ASN A 132 -17.02 12.39 -20.18
CA ASN A 132 -16.36 11.26 -20.82
C ASN A 132 -17.17 9.98 -20.54
N TYR A 133 -17.95 9.55 -21.53
CA TYR A 133 -18.80 8.38 -21.40
C TYR A 133 -18.03 7.06 -21.25
N ASP A 134 -16.81 6.96 -21.75
CA ASP A 134 -15.98 5.75 -21.55
C ASP A 134 -15.63 5.55 -20.08
N LEU A 135 -15.31 6.65 -19.37
CA LEU A 135 -15.12 6.61 -17.92
C LEU A 135 -16.41 6.26 -17.17
N VAL A 136 -17.55 6.81 -17.60
CA VAL A 136 -18.88 6.46 -17.05
C VAL A 136 -19.16 4.97 -17.26
N HIS A 137 -18.95 4.46 -18.45
CA HIS A 137 -19.15 3.03 -18.77
C HIS A 137 -18.24 2.12 -17.97
N ALA A 138 -16.99 2.51 -17.74
CA ALA A 138 -16.07 1.76 -16.89
C ALA A 138 -16.53 1.69 -15.43
N GLN A 139 -17.07 2.79 -14.90
CA GLN A 139 -17.67 2.81 -13.56
C GLN A 139 -18.96 1.98 -13.51
N GLN A 140 -19.83 2.10 -14.51
CA GLN A 140 -21.04 1.29 -14.62
C GLN A 140 -20.71 -0.20 -14.70
N ALA A 141 -19.76 -0.58 -15.56
CA ALA A 141 -19.31 -1.97 -15.68
C ALA A 141 -18.87 -2.55 -14.34
N ARG A 142 -18.03 -1.81 -13.62
CA ARG A 142 -17.60 -2.21 -12.27
C ARG A 142 -18.79 -2.34 -11.32
N ARG A 143 -19.68 -1.35 -11.29
CA ARG A 143 -20.83 -1.32 -10.39
C ARG A 143 -21.79 -2.47 -10.66
N VAL A 144 -22.07 -2.73 -11.94
CA VAL A 144 -22.92 -3.84 -12.39
C VAL A 144 -22.30 -5.18 -12.04
N LEU A 145 -21.02 -5.39 -12.36
CA LEU A 145 -20.35 -6.65 -12.11
C LEU A 145 -20.31 -6.97 -10.60
N ASP A 146 -19.88 -6.01 -9.78
CA ASP A 146 -19.78 -6.20 -8.34
C ASP A 146 -21.16 -6.43 -7.70
N ARG A 147 -22.24 -5.81 -8.25
CA ARG A 147 -23.61 -6.05 -7.82
C ARG A 147 -24.08 -7.45 -8.16
N LEU A 148 -23.88 -7.91 -9.39
CA LEU A 148 -24.28 -9.25 -9.84
C LEU A 148 -23.55 -10.33 -9.05
N VAL A 149 -22.22 -10.23 -8.93
CA VAL A 149 -21.42 -11.17 -8.14
C VAL A 149 -21.89 -11.21 -6.67
N GLY A 150 -22.07 -10.06 -6.05
CA GLY A 150 -22.48 -9.99 -4.65
C GLY A 150 -23.89 -10.55 -4.41
N PHE A 151 -24.82 -10.29 -5.29
CA PHE A 151 -26.21 -10.72 -5.16
C PHE A 151 -26.42 -12.20 -5.46
N GLU A 152 -25.61 -12.78 -6.32
CA GLU A 152 -25.72 -14.22 -6.62
C GLU A 152 -24.92 -15.08 -5.64
N LEU A 153 -23.68 -14.65 -5.25
CA LEU A 153 -22.87 -15.44 -4.32
C LEU A 153 -23.36 -15.38 -2.87
N SER A 154 -23.85 -14.23 -2.42
CA SER A 154 -24.27 -14.09 -1.02
C SER A 154 -25.39 -15.06 -0.64
N PRO A 155 -26.47 -15.24 -1.43
CA PRO A 155 -27.50 -16.26 -1.17
C PRO A 155 -26.95 -17.69 -1.17
N VAL A 156 -25.96 -18.01 -2.01
CA VAL A 156 -25.29 -19.33 -1.99
C VAL A 156 -24.62 -19.56 -0.64
N LEU A 157 -23.85 -18.58 -0.16
CA LEU A 157 -23.20 -18.65 1.16
C LEU A 157 -24.22 -18.78 2.29
N TRP A 158 -25.39 -18.09 2.21
CA TRP A 158 -26.44 -18.20 3.23
C TRP A 158 -27.04 -19.59 3.29
N ARG A 159 -27.26 -20.20 2.14
CA ARG A 159 -27.84 -21.57 2.06
C ARG A 159 -26.83 -22.65 2.46
N LYS A 160 -25.57 -22.45 2.07
CA LYS A 160 -24.55 -23.51 2.19
C LYS A 160 -23.65 -23.38 3.43
N ILE A 161 -23.55 -22.20 4.02
CA ILE A 161 -22.72 -21.95 5.21
C ILE A 161 -23.58 -21.33 6.32
N LYS A 162 -23.83 -20.00 6.27
CA LYS A 162 -24.49 -19.24 7.33
C LYS A 162 -25.16 -17.98 6.78
N PRO A 163 -26.34 -17.57 7.29
CA PRO A 163 -26.95 -16.29 6.94
C PRO A 163 -26.03 -15.10 7.19
N SER A 164 -26.28 -14.01 6.48
CA SER A 164 -25.58 -12.71 6.58
C SER A 164 -24.12 -12.70 6.09
N LEU A 165 -23.62 -13.79 5.50
CA LEU A 165 -22.34 -13.80 4.83
C LEU A 165 -22.45 -13.08 3.47
N SER A 166 -21.35 -12.57 2.97
CA SER A 166 -21.31 -11.94 1.66
C SER A 166 -19.97 -12.19 0.98
N ALA A 167 -20.01 -12.29 -0.33
CA ALA A 167 -18.83 -12.38 -1.17
C ALA A 167 -18.77 -11.20 -2.13
N GLY A 168 -17.57 -10.89 -2.58
CA GLY A 168 -17.33 -9.88 -3.59
C GLY A 168 -15.98 -10.14 -4.22
N ARG A 169 -15.85 -9.86 -5.50
CA ARG A 169 -14.70 -10.22 -6.33
C ARG A 169 -13.35 -9.85 -5.69
N VAL A 170 -13.08 -8.58 -5.44
CA VAL A 170 -11.80 -8.12 -4.87
C VAL A 170 -11.65 -8.50 -3.39
N GLN A 171 -12.74 -8.45 -2.63
CA GLN A 171 -12.75 -8.77 -1.21
C GLN A 171 -12.41 -10.23 -0.93
N SER A 172 -12.99 -11.15 -1.71
CA SER A 172 -12.75 -12.60 -1.54
C SER A 172 -11.31 -12.96 -1.87
N VAL A 173 -10.73 -12.30 -2.87
CA VAL A 173 -9.31 -12.46 -3.22
C VAL A 173 -8.39 -11.90 -2.11
N ALA A 174 -8.73 -10.77 -1.51
CA ALA A 174 -7.98 -10.24 -0.37
C ALA A 174 -8.02 -11.17 0.84
N VAL A 175 -9.17 -11.76 1.15
CA VAL A 175 -9.30 -12.80 2.20
C VAL A 175 -8.46 -14.03 1.86
N ARG A 176 -8.49 -14.48 0.60
CA ARG A 176 -7.69 -15.63 0.15
C ARG A 176 -6.19 -15.41 0.38
N LEU A 177 -5.64 -14.23 0.04
CA LEU A 177 -4.24 -13.91 0.29
C LEU A 177 -3.86 -14.08 1.78
N ILE A 178 -4.75 -13.64 2.67
CA ILE A 178 -4.52 -13.73 4.12
C ILE A 178 -4.62 -15.17 4.61
N VAL A 179 -5.63 -15.94 4.14
CA VAL A 179 -5.81 -17.36 4.49
C VAL A 179 -4.63 -18.18 3.99
N ASP A 180 -4.21 -18.01 2.74
CA ASP A 180 -3.09 -18.72 2.15
C ASP A 180 -1.79 -18.44 2.94
N ARG A 181 -1.54 -17.19 3.31
CA ARG A 181 -0.40 -16.80 4.14
C ARG A 181 -0.46 -17.42 5.54
N GLU A 182 -1.62 -17.46 6.17
CA GLU A 182 -1.78 -18.10 7.48
C GLU A 182 -1.46 -19.60 7.42
N ARG A 183 -1.87 -20.28 6.35
CA ARG A 183 -1.55 -21.70 6.12
C ARG A 183 -0.07 -21.92 5.89
N GLU A 184 0.55 -21.06 5.08
CA GLU A 184 2.01 -21.05 4.85
C GLU A 184 2.77 -20.96 6.18
N VAL A 185 2.38 -20.00 7.02
CA VAL A 185 3.02 -19.77 8.33
C VAL A 185 2.81 -20.96 9.26
N ASN A 186 1.59 -21.53 9.31
CA ASN A 186 1.27 -22.66 10.19
C ASN A 186 1.93 -23.98 9.76
N GLN A 187 2.24 -24.14 8.47
CA GLN A 187 2.93 -25.32 7.92
C GLN A 187 4.45 -25.17 7.94
N PHE A 188 4.95 -23.98 8.23
CA PHE A 188 6.37 -23.72 8.20
C PHE A 188 7.11 -24.42 9.34
N ALA A 189 8.11 -25.24 8.99
CA ALA A 189 9.02 -25.87 9.93
C ALA A 189 10.30 -25.05 10.05
N ALA A 190 10.48 -24.38 11.17
CA ALA A 190 11.68 -23.59 11.44
C ALA A 190 12.92 -24.50 11.53
N LYS A 191 13.99 -24.12 10.82
CA LYS A 191 15.30 -24.78 10.87
C LYS A 191 16.26 -23.92 11.68
N ALA A 192 17.02 -24.55 12.58
CA ALA A 192 18.05 -23.89 13.35
C ALA A 192 19.40 -23.90 12.62
N ALA A 193 20.15 -22.81 12.74
CA ALA A 193 21.52 -22.72 12.30
C ALA A 193 22.27 -21.67 13.12
N PHE A 194 23.57 -21.87 13.32
CA PHE A 194 24.42 -20.96 14.08
C PHE A 194 24.94 -19.82 13.20
N ARG A 195 24.60 -18.59 13.56
CA ARG A 195 25.18 -17.35 13.04
C ARG A 195 26.41 -17.01 13.85
N ILE A 196 27.53 -16.78 13.21
CA ILE A 196 28.81 -16.52 13.89
C ILE A 196 29.25 -15.10 13.59
N VAL A 197 29.45 -14.30 14.64
CA VAL A 197 29.90 -12.92 14.57
C VAL A 197 31.08 -12.72 15.51
N GLY A 198 32.18 -12.19 15.01
CA GLY A 198 33.34 -11.83 15.78
C GLY A 198 33.48 -10.32 15.95
N GLN A 199 33.97 -9.88 17.11
CA GLN A 199 34.33 -8.51 17.41
C GLN A 199 35.86 -8.36 17.36
N PHE A 200 36.36 -7.49 16.51
CA PHE A 200 37.79 -7.32 16.22
C PHE A 200 38.25 -5.89 16.45
N ILE A 201 39.44 -5.73 17.00
CA ILE A 201 40.08 -4.44 17.24
C ILE A 201 41.36 -4.36 16.42
N PRO A 202 41.46 -3.41 15.46
CA PRO A 202 42.65 -3.22 14.65
C PRO A 202 43.87 -2.86 15.49
N GLN A 203 45.02 -3.41 15.11
CA GLN A 203 46.30 -3.12 15.78
C GLN A 203 47.16 -2.17 14.95
N PRO A 204 47.94 -1.26 15.57
CA PRO A 204 48.01 -0.99 17.01
C PRO A 204 46.81 -0.15 17.48
N GLU A 205 46.24 -0.56 18.62
CA GLU A 205 45.04 0.07 19.22
C GLU A 205 45.25 1.56 19.54
N ALA A 206 46.46 1.95 19.87
CA ALA A 206 46.82 3.34 20.21
C ALA A 206 46.57 4.34 19.06
N LYS A 207 46.50 3.87 17.83
CA LYS A 207 46.21 4.69 16.64
C LYS A 207 44.71 4.86 16.32
N LEU A 208 43.84 4.16 17.06
CA LEU A 208 42.40 4.21 16.81
C LEU A 208 41.78 5.50 17.36
N GLN A 209 40.92 6.10 16.54
CA GLN A 209 40.07 7.20 16.99
C GLN A 209 39.08 6.72 18.07
N ALA A 210 38.65 7.61 18.93
CA ALA A 210 37.75 7.28 20.04
C ALA A 210 36.46 6.55 19.60
N ALA A 211 35.91 6.90 18.43
CA ALA A 211 34.74 6.29 17.86
C ALA A 211 34.91 4.79 17.52
N PHE A 212 36.15 4.32 17.32
CA PHE A 212 36.47 2.95 16.91
C PHE A 212 37.19 2.12 17.99
N LYS A 213 37.27 2.61 19.23
CA LYS A 213 37.91 1.89 20.31
C LYS A 213 37.31 0.51 20.59
N ASN A 214 36.02 0.32 20.30
CA ASN A 214 35.37 -0.97 20.40
C ASN A 214 35.59 -1.87 19.20
N GLY A 215 36.33 -1.39 18.17
CA GLY A 215 36.56 -2.14 16.94
C GLY A 215 35.34 -2.26 16.04
N PHE A 216 35.27 -3.37 15.30
CA PHE A 216 34.22 -3.65 14.35
C PHE A 216 33.76 -5.11 14.40
N LYS A 217 32.57 -5.39 13.90
CA LYS A 217 32.02 -6.75 13.81
C LYS A 217 32.27 -7.32 12.43
N ALA A 218 32.60 -8.61 12.37
CA ALA A 218 32.68 -9.38 11.14
C ALA A 218 31.90 -10.69 11.31
N GLU A 219 31.17 -11.09 10.28
CA GLU A 219 30.29 -12.25 10.29
C GLU A 219 30.81 -13.34 9.35
N LEU A 220 30.66 -14.61 9.75
CA LEU A 220 30.92 -15.75 8.88
C LEU A 220 29.75 -15.90 7.89
N GLY A 221 30.08 -15.98 6.58
CA GLY A 221 29.07 -16.15 5.54
C GLY A 221 28.35 -17.49 5.56
N GLU A 222 29.01 -18.52 6.09
CA GLU A 222 28.44 -19.86 6.24
C GLU A 222 27.76 -20.01 7.61
N ARG A 223 26.73 -20.86 7.66
CA ARG A 223 26.02 -21.18 8.91
C ARG A 223 26.15 -22.67 9.21
N PHE A 224 26.52 -23.02 10.43
CA PHE A 224 26.58 -24.41 10.87
C PHE A 224 25.23 -24.83 11.41
N THR A 225 24.82 -26.06 11.07
CA THR A 225 23.54 -26.64 11.53
C THR A 225 23.68 -27.42 12.83
N GLN A 226 24.91 -27.84 13.17
CA GLN A 226 25.18 -28.60 14.37
C GLN A 226 26.00 -27.78 15.37
N VAL A 227 25.62 -27.87 16.64
CA VAL A 227 26.36 -27.19 17.72
C VAL A 227 27.82 -27.63 17.81
N SER A 228 28.10 -28.91 17.51
CA SER A 228 29.47 -29.45 17.50
C SER A 228 30.36 -28.80 16.45
N GLU A 229 29.82 -28.50 15.26
CA GLU A 229 30.54 -27.78 14.19
C GLU A 229 30.86 -26.34 14.61
N ALA A 230 29.85 -25.65 15.15
CA ALA A 230 30.03 -24.28 15.66
C ALA A 230 31.07 -24.23 16.80
N ARG A 231 31.03 -25.22 17.72
CA ARG A 231 32.01 -25.34 18.80
C ARG A 231 33.43 -25.58 18.27
N SER A 232 33.62 -26.54 17.37
CA SER A 232 34.91 -26.83 16.73
C SER A 232 35.47 -25.60 16.03
N PHE A 233 34.62 -24.85 15.32
CA PHE A 233 35.03 -23.61 14.67
C PHE A 233 35.55 -22.59 15.70
N LEU A 234 34.88 -22.39 16.81
CA LEU A 234 35.32 -21.45 17.88
C LEU A 234 36.61 -21.93 18.56
N GLU A 235 36.77 -23.24 18.78
CA GLU A 235 38.00 -23.83 19.35
C GLU A 235 39.22 -23.63 18.44
N ASP A 236 39.03 -23.73 17.11
CA ASP A 236 40.07 -23.40 16.13
C ASP A 236 40.37 -21.89 16.13
N CYS A 237 39.36 -21.04 16.26
CA CYS A 237 39.51 -19.60 16.35
C CYS A 237 40.25 -19.19 17.64
N ALA A 238 40.15 -19.95 18.73
CA ALA A 238 40.85 -19.67 19.98
C ALA A 238 42.37 -19.70 19.84
N LYS A 239 42.89 -20.44 18.86
CA LYS A 239 44.32 -20.60 18.56
C LYS A 239 44.76 -19.77 17.34
N ALA A 240 43.82 -19.06 16.72
CA ALA A 240 44.06 -18.37 15.45
C ALA A 240 44.68 -16.97 15.66
N GLN A 241 45.38 -16.53 14.63
CA GLN A 241 45.71 -15.13 14.39
C GLN A 241 44.74 -14.59 13.33
N PHE A 242 44.32 -13.33 13.49
CA PHE A 242 43.37 -12.67 12.62
C PHE A 242 44.06 -11.49 11.92
N LYS A 243 43.82 -11.40 10.60
CA LYS A 243 44.38 -10.31 9.78
C LYS A 243 43.36 -9.90 8.72
N ILE A 244 43.43 -8.67 8.26
CA ILE A 244 42.70 -8.21 7.08
C ILE A 244 43.35 -8.87 5.85
N SER A 245 42.67 -9.81 5.23
CA SER A 245 43.15 -10.52 4.02
C SER A 245 42.76 -9.81 2.73
N ASN A 246 41.61 -9.14 2.74
CA ASN A 246 41.10 -8.38 1.60
C ASN A 246 40.35 -7.16 2.07
N LEU A 247 40.45 -6.08 1.27
CA LEU A 247 39.74 -4.82 1.53
C LEU A 247 39.28 -4.23 0.21
N GLU A 248 37.98 -4.15 0.01
CA GLU A 248 37.39 -3.59 -1.21
C GLU A 248 36.50 -2.42 -0.86
N THR A 249 36.74 -1.28 -1.49
CA THR A 249 35.90 -0.09 -1.33
C THR A 249 35.31 0.29 -2.68
N LYS A 250 33.98 0.39 -2.72
CA LYS A 250 33.24 0.73 -3.95
C LYS A 250 32.31 1.91 -3.72
N PRO A 251 32.23 2.84 -4.67
CA PRO A 251 31.21 3.88 -4.65
C PRO A 251 29.85 3.26 -4.90
N LEU A 252 28.87 3.63 -4.10
CA LEU A 252 27.47 3.26 -4.21
C LEU A 252 26.61 4.52 -4.30
N LYS A 253 25.67 4.54 -5.24
CA LYS A 253 24.68 5.60 -5.36
C LYS A 253 23.31 5.09 -4.92
N ARG A 254 22.65 5.82 -4.02
CA ARG A 254 21.24 5.59 -3.68
C ARG A 254 20.39 6.66 -4.33
N ASN A 255 19.43 6.24 -5.13
CA ASN A 255 18.48 7.14 -5.78
C ASN A 255 17.26 7.33 -4.89
N PRO A 256 16.64 8.53 -4.93
CA PRO A 256 15.38 8.75 -4.25
C PRO A 256 14.26 7.94 -4.92
N ALA A 257 13.28 7.56 -4.12
CA ALA A 257 12.07 6.94 -4.61
C ALA A 257 11.16 7.97 -5.31
N PRO A 258 10.24 7.54 -6.21
CA PRO A 258 9.29 8.40 -6.87
C PRO A 258 8.37 9.13 -5.88
N PRO A 259 7.70 10.22 -6.29
CA PRO A 259 6.60 10.79 -5.52
C PRO A 259 5.52 9.74 -5.22
N PHE A 260 4.67 10.01 -4.24
CA PHE A 260 3.66 9.04 -3.83
C PHE A 260 2.58 8.80 -4.89
N THR A 261 2.27 7.52 -5.08
CA THR A 261 0.96 7.04 -5.54
C THR A 261 0.04 6.82 -4.33
N THR A 262 -1.24 6.54 -4.56
CA THR A 262 -2.17 6.15 -3.48
C THR A 262 -1.64 4.97 -2.69
N SER A 263 -1.17 3.93 -3.36
CA SER A 263 -0.64 2.72 -2.74
C SER A 263 0.59 3.01 -1.87
N THR A 264 1.58 3.70 -2.41
CA THR A 264 2.83 4.00 -1.67
C THR A 264 2.61 4.98 -0.52
N LEU A 265 1.65 5.92 -0.65
CA LEU A 265 1.25 6.78 0.46
C LEU A 265 0.62 5.98 1.61
N GLN A 266 -0.29 5.06 1.30
CA GLN A 266 -0.92 4.20 2.29
C GLN A 266 0.12 3.34 3.02
N GLN A 267 1.10 2.80 2.30
CA GLN A 267 2.18 1.99 2.87
C GLN A 267 3.06 2.81 3.82
N GLU A 268 3.57 3.96 3.37
CA GLU A 268 4.47 4.78 4.19
C GLU A 268 3.76 5.45 5.37
N ALA A 269 2.52 5.89 5.22
CA ALA A 269 1.73 6.43 6.33
C ALA A 269 1.46 5.36 7.41
N SER A 270 1.22 4.12 6.99
CA SER A 270 1.08 3.00 7.93
C SER A 270 2.37 2.73 8.70
N ARG A 271 3.51 2.68 8.00
CA ARG A 271 4.82 2.39 8.60
C ARG A 271 5.34 3.50 9.50
N LYS A 272 5.28 4.76 9.02
CA LYS A 272 5.88 5.91 9.71
C LYS A 272 4.97 6.59 10.71
N LEU A 273 3.66 6.62 10.43
CA LEU A 273 2.68 7.34 11.24
C LEU A 273 1.73 6.41 12.00
N GLY A 274 1.75 5.11 11.72
CA GLY A 274 0.84 4.14 12.32
C GLY A 274 -0.62 4.33 11.88
N TYR A 275 -0.87 4.98 10.74
CA TYR A 275 -2.23 5.22 10.26
C TYR A 275 -2.76 3.98 9.53
N SER A 276 -4.04 3.65 9.75
CA SER A 276 -4.71 2.67 8.91
C SER A 276 -4.87 3.22 7.48
N VAL A 277 -5.01 2.31 6.52
CA VAL A 277 -5.20 2.67 5.12
C VAL A 277 -6.42 3.59 4.93
N SER A 278 -7.53 3.28 5.60
CA SER A 278 -8.75 4.12 5.55
C SER A 278 -8.54 5.50 6.17
N ARG A 279 -7.84 5.58 7.31
CA ARG A 279 -7.51 6.86 7.96
C ARG A 279 -6.62 7.71 7.07
N THR A 280 -5.60 7.12 6.45
CA THR A 280 -4.71 7.80 5.50
C THR A 280 -5.52 8.45 4.38
N MET A 281 -6.45 7.70 3.77
CA MET A 281 -7.25 8.23 2.67
C MET A 281 -8.24 9.32 3.13
N SER A 282 -8.83 9.18 4.31
CA SER A 282 -9.70 10.22 4.87
C SER A 282 -8.96 11.53 5.13
N ILE A 283 -7.72 11.47 5.63
CA ILE A 283 -6.89 12.66 5.86
C ILE A 283 -6.42 13.24 4.52
N ALA A 284 -5.97 12.40 3.59
CA ALA A 284 -5.55 12.85 2.26
C ALA A 284 -6.68 13.55 1.49
N GLN A 285 -7.93 13.04 1.61
CA GLN A 285 -9.12 13.68 1.06
C GLN A 285 -9.30 15.10 1.61
N LYS A 286 -9.19 15.29 2.92
CA LYS A 286 -9.27 16.62 3.54
C LYS A 286 -8.17 17.56 3.06
N LEU A 287 -6.91 17.08 2.99
CA LEU A 287 -5.80 17.88 2.50
C LEU A 287 -6.02 18.32 1.05
N TYR A 288 -6.54 17.43 0.20
CA TYR A 288 -6.90 17.76 -1.18
C TYR A 288 -8.03 18.80 -1.24
N GLU A 289 -9.12 18.60 -0.51
CA GLU A 289 -10.28 19.50 -0.49
C GLU A 289 -9.95 20.90 0.01
N HIS A 290 -8.95 21.02 0.89
CA HIS A 290 -8.40 22.32 1.32
C HIS A 290 -7.39 22.92 0.34
N GLY A 291 -7.06 22.22 -0.73
CA GLY A 291 -6.12 22.70 -1.73
C GLY A 291 -4.65 22.59 -1.33
N TYR A 292 -4.31 21.72 -0.37
CA TYR A 292 -2.94 21.57 0.12
C TYR A 292 -2.12 20.56 -0.65
N ILE A 293 -2.76 19.55 -1.24
CA ILE A 293 -2.11 18.52 -2.05
C ILE A 293 -2.85 18.31 -3.37
N SER A 294 -2.17 17.70 -4.34
CA SER A 294 -2.76 17.20 -5.57
C SER A 294 -3.71 16.02 -5.28
N TYR A 295 -4.49 15.60 -6.29
CA TYR A 295 -5.47 14.54 -6.15
C TYR A 295 -4.85 13.24 -5.62
N MET A 296 -5.41 12.70 -4.55
CA MET A 296 -4.83 11.60 -3.78
C MET A 296 -5.14 10.20 -4.32
N ARG A 297 -6.04 10.05 -5.29
CA ARG A 297 -6.33 8.77 -5.94
C ARG A 297 -5.64 8.68 -7.27
N THR A 298 -4.38 8.32 -7.26
CA THR A 298 -3.53 8.22 -8.44
C THR A 298 -2.58 7.04 -8.35
N ASP A 299 -2.28 6.44 -9.47
CA ASP A 299 -1.22 5.45 -9.68
C ASP A 299 -0.03 6.04 -10.46
N SER A 300 -0.12 7.32 -10.81
CA SER A 300 0.95 8.07 -11.47
C SER A 300 2.07 8.45 -10.51
N VAL A 301 3.29 8.39 -11.01
CA VAL A 301 4.52 8.87 -10.34
C VAL A 301 5.07 10.14 -11.00
N ASN A 302 4.35 10.71 -11.96
CA ASN A 302 4.79 11.87 -12.72
C ASN A 302 4.45 13.18 -11.98
N LEU A 303 5.28 14.18 -12.19
CA LEU A 303 5.03 15.56 -11.78
C LEU A 303 4.90 16.43 -13.05
N SER A 304 4.01 17.42 -13.03
CA SER A 304 3.91 18.41 -14.09
C SER A 304 5.17 19.26 -14.16
N ASP A 305 5.43 19.86 -15.32
CA ASP A 305 6.58 20.75 -15.48
C ASP A 305 6.53 21.94 -14.51
N THR A 306 5.35 22.46 -14.19
CA THR A 306 5.16 23.50 -13.18
C THR A 306 5.56 23.01 -11.78
N ALA A 307 5.17 21.79 -11.41
CA ALA A 307 5.54 21.20 -10.12
C ALA A 307 7.06 20.93 -10.04
N LEU A 308 7.66 20.45 -11.15
CA LEU A 308 9.11 20.24 -11.23
C LEU A 308 9.89 21.54 -11.02
N GLN A 309 9.47 22.64 -11.68
CA GLN A 309 10.08 23.96 -11.51
C GLN A 309 9.92 24.53 -10.09
N ALA A 310 8.74 24.31 -9.48
CA ALA A 310 8.51 24.74 -8.10
C ALA A 310 9.38 23.95 -7.11
N ALA A 311 9.52 22.63 -7.31
CA ALA A 311 10.40 21.78 -6.51
C ALA A 311 11.88 22.19 -6.66
N GLU A 312 12.35 22.47 -7.88
CA GLU A 312 13.71 22.98 -8.13
C GLU A 312 13.98 24.26 -7.37
N LYS A 313 13.08 25.23 -7.50
CA LYS A 313 13.20 26.53 -6.80
C LYS A 313 13.30 26.34 -5.29
N GLU A 314 12.45 25.48 -4.71
CA GLU A 314 12.45 25.21 -3.28
C GLU A 314 13.73 24.48 -2.83
N ILE A 315 14.18 23.48 -3.58
CA ILE A 315 15.44 22.78 -3.28
C ILE A 315 16.62 23.74 -3.30
N HIS A 316 16.69 24.61 -4.29
CA HIS A 316 17.78 25.60 -4.37
C HIS A 316 17.75 26.57 -3.18
N ALA A 317 16.57 27.01 -2.76
CA ALA A 317 16.42 27.95 -1.65
C ALA A 317 16.73 27.31 -0.29
N ALA A 318 16.22 26.09 -0.05
CA ALA A 318 16.29 25.44 1.26
C ALA A 318 17.58 24.63 1.47
N PHE A 319 18.16 24.06 0.41
CA PHE A 319 19.28 23.09 0.52
C PHE A 319 20.49 23.47 -0.34
N GLY A 320 20.31 24.27 -1.38
CA GLY A 320 21.33 24.64 -2.33
C GLY A 320 21.27 23.86 -3.65
N PRO A 321 21.83 24.41 -4.73
CA PRO A 321 21.70 23.86 -6.09
C PRO A 321 22.30 22.45 -6.25
N GLN A 322 23.32 22.10 -5.44
CA GLN A 322 23.95 20.77 -5.50
C GLN A 322 23.01 19.64 -5.06
N TYR A 323 21.92 19.97 -4.36
CA TYR A 323 20.91 19.00 -3.92
C TYR A 323 19.80 18.78 -4.96
N HIS A 324 19.76 19.54 -6.05
CA HIS A 324 18.74 19.37 -7.08
C HIS A 324 19.22 18.45 -8.21
N GLN A 325 18.34 17.54 -8.63
CA GLN A 325 18.50 16.76 -9.85
C GLN A 325 17.12 16.45 -10.44
N LEU A 326 16.83 17.06 -11.58
CA LEU A 326 15.58 16.79 -12.31
C LEU A 326 15.42 15.30 -12.61
N ARG A 327 14.29 14.72 -12.21
CA ARG A 327 13.94 13.33 -12.46
C ARG A 327 12.53 13.21 -13.01
N LYS A 328 12.40 12.49 -14.11
CA LYS A 328 11.10 12.05 -14.66
C LYS A 328 11.01 10.54 -14.47
N TYR A 329 10.04 10.11 -13.69
CA TYR A 329 9.83 8.70 -13.39
C TYR A 329 8.90 8.09 -14.43
N LYS A 330 9.10 6.81 -14.75
CA LYS A 330 8.19 6.07 -15.63
C LYS A 330 7.18 5.31 -14.79
N THR A 331 5.92 5.47 -15.09
CA THR A 331 4.85 4.66 -14.50
C THR A 331 4.99 3.22 -14.97
N LYS A 332 4.96 2.26 -14.05
CA LYS A 332 5.15 0.83 -14.36
C LYS A 332 3.97 0.20 -15.08
N THR A 333 2.78 0.76 -14.94
CA THR A 333 1.55 0.26 -15.55
C THR A 333 1.28 1.03 -16.84
N SER A 334 1.23 0.32 -17.97
CA SER A 334 0.87 0.88 -19.28
C SER A 334 -0.57 1.44 -19.32
N ASN A 335 -1.36 1.16 -18.31
CA ASN A 335 -2.77 1.50 -18.18
C ASN A 335 -3.02 2.51 -17.03
N ALA A 336 -1.96 3.16 -16.53
CA ALA A 336 -2.14 4.25 -15.58
C ALA A 336 -3.10 5.27 -16.18
N GLN A 337 -3.96 5.83 -15.38
CA GLN A 337 -4.67 7.05 -15.75
C GLN A 337 -3.60 8.15 -15.91
N GLU A 338 -2.91 8.13 -17.05
CA GLU A 338 -1.68 8.90 -17.33
C GLU A 338 -1.88 10.41 -17.26
N ALA A 339 -3.12 10.85 -17.26
CA ALA A 339 -3.47 12.26 -17.10
C ALA A 339 -3.23 12.79 -15.67
N HIS A 340 -3.05 11.91 -14.68
CA HIS A 340 -2.91 12.32 -13.29
C HIS A 340 -1.45 12.54 -12.92
N GLU A 341 -1.22 13.51 -12.03
CA GLU A 341 0.05 13.67 -11.34
C GLU A 341 0.15 12.72 -10.14
N ALA A 342 1.37 12.54 -9.64
CA ALA A 342 1.62 11.95 -8.34
C ALA A 342 1.05 12.83 -7.21
N ILE A 343 0.94 12.27 -6.00
CA ILE A 343 0.54 13.01 -4.81
C ILE A 343 1.70 13.91 -4.37
N ARG A 344 1.45 15.21 -4.36
CA ARG A 344 2.42 16.24 -4.02
C ARG A 344 1.77 17.43 -3.32
N PRO A 345 2.54 18.28 -2.61
CA PRO A 345 2.04 19.58 -2.16
C PRO A 345 1.65 20.43 -3.38
N THR A 346 0.64 21.27 -3.24
CA THR A 346 0.27 22.24 -4.28
C THR A 346 1.31 23.38 -4.38
N TYR A 347 1.89 23.75 -3.24
CA TYR A 347 2.92 24.79 -3.12
C TYR A 347 4.10 24.23 -2.31
N PHE A 348 5.24 24.05 -2.96
CA PHE A 348 6.44 23.47 -2.33
C PHE A 348 7.08 24.38 -1.27
N GLU A 349 6.86 25.68 -1.32
CA GLU A 349 7.29 26.64 -0.30
C GLU A 349 6.54 26.49 1.03
N ASN A 350 5.41 25.82 1.05
CA ASN A 350 4.65 25.56 2.26
C ASN A 350 5.12 24.26 2.92
N HIS A 351 5.99 24.35 3.90
CA HIS A 351 6.53 23.17 4.62
C HIS A 351 5.53 22.57 5.62
N THR A 352 4.49 23.31 5.97
CA THR A 352 3.38 22.89 6.83
C THR A 352 2.09 23.54 6.37
N VAL A 353 0.96 23.03 6.87
CA VAL A 353 -0.38 23.53 6.56
C VAL A 353 -1.18 23.77 7.83
N GLU A 354 -2.30 24.47 7.72
CA GLU A 354 -3.30 24.55 8.78
C GLU A 354 -4.05 23.21 8.88
N GLY A 355 -4.43 22.84 10.10
CA GLY A 355 -5.14 21.60 10.36
C GLY A 355 -4.73 20.96 11.68
N ASP A 356 -5.27 19.80 11.96
CA ASP A 356 -4.91 19.03 13.14
C ASP A 356 -3.52 18.36 13.01
N VAL A 357 -3.03 17.78 14.10
CA VAL A 357 -1.69 17.13 14.14
C VAL A 357 -1.59 15.99 13.12
N THR A 358 -2.69 15.30 12.84
CA THR A 358 -2.68 14.16 11.91
C THR A 358 -2.61 14.61 10.47
N GLU A 359 -3.29 15.70 10.14
CA GLU A 359 -3.23 16.35 8.84
C GLU A 359 -1.83 16.90 8.55
N LYS A 360 -1.25 17.61 9.52
CA LYS A 360 0.13 18.14 9.43
C LYS A 360 1.17 17.04 9.22
N LYS A 361 1.08 15.93 9.95
CA LYS A 361 2.01 14.80 9.81
C LYS A 361 1.91 14.13 8.43
N LEU A 362 0.69 13.95 7.92
CA LEU A 362 0.50 13.34 6.60
C LEU A 362 0.99 14.29 5.49
N TYR A 363 0.69 15.59 5.62
CA TYR A 363 1.19 16.60 4.69
C TYR A 363 2.72 16.65 4.66
N GLU A 364 3.36 16.67 5.84
CA GLU A 364 4.82 16.65 5.96
C GLU A 364 5.44 15.40 5.29
N LEU A 365 4.82 14.23 5.45
CA LEU A 365 5.24 13.00 4.79
C LEU A 365 5.17 13.13 3.26
N ILE A 366 4.07 13.68 2.74
CA ILE A 366 3.87 13.92 1.30
C ILE A 366 4.90 14.93 0.78
N TRP A 367 5.08 16.04 1.50
CA TRP A 367 6.03 17.08 1.13
C TRP A 367 7.45 16.54 1.05
N LYS A 368 7.90 15.85 2.09
CA LYS A 368 9.24 15.25 2.15
C LYS A 368 9.49 14.25 1.01
N ARG A 369 8.54 13.41 0.70
CA ARG A 369 8.66 12.44 -0.39
C ARG A 369 8.72 13.12 -1.75
N ALA A 370 7.85 14.10 -1.99
CA ALA A 370 7.79 14.83 -3.24
C ALA A 370 9.08 15.62 -3.49
N ILE A 371 9.56 16.37 -2.50
CA ILE A 371 10.80 17.14 -2.63
C ILE A 371 12.02 16.21 -2.80
N ALA A 372 12.12 15.15 -2.00
CA ALA A 372 13.21 14.17 -2.07
C ALA A 372 13.30 13.51 -3.44
N SER A 373 12.17 13.29 -4.13
CA SER A 373 12.13 12.71 -5.45
C SER A 373 12.87 13.53 -6.51
N GLN A 374 13.02 14.83 -6.29
CA GLN A 374 13.72 15.77 -7.18
C GLN A 374 15.09 16.18 -6.63
N MET A 375 15.55 15.53 -5.56
CA MET A 375 16.88 15.78 -5.00
C MET A 375 17.93 14.84 -5.61
N SER A 376 19.19 15.25 -5.49
CA SER A 376 20.35 14.48 -5.93
C SER A 376 20.45 13.14 -5.21
N GLU A 377 21.02 12.15 -5.87
CA GLU A 377 21.35 10.86 -5.25
C GLU A 377 22.27 11.03 -4.05
N ALA A 378 22.15 10.14 -3.08
CA ALA A 378 23.13 10.00 -2.01
C ALA A 378 24.36 9.23 -2.55
N GLN A 379 25.54 9.75 -2.26
CA GLN A 379 26.80 9.12 -2.59
C GLN A 379 27.37 8.44 -1.35
N ILE A 380 27.52 7.14 -1.43
CA ILE A 380 27.93 6.28 -0.33
C ILE A 380 29.20 5.53 -0.76
N GLU A 381 30.10 5.39 0.15
CA GLU A 381 31.27 4.54 -0.01
C GLU A 381 31.05 3.28 0.80
N LYS A 382 30.89 2.13 0.12
CA LYS A 382 30.72 0.83 0.75
C LYS A 382 32.07 0.15 0.83
N THR A 383 32.52 -0.16 2.04
CA THR A 383 33.75 -0.92 2.30
C THR A 383 33.39 -2.32 2.77
N VAL A 384 34.01 -3.30 2.16
CA VAL A 384 33.95 -4.71 2.56
C VAL A 384 35.34 -5.16 2.95
N ALA A 385 35.49 -5.66 4.17
CA ALA A 385 36.74 -6.20 4.69
C ALA A 385 36.57 -7.70 4.97
N GLU A 386 37.55 -8.50 4.55
CA GLU A 386 37.64 -9.93 4.86
C GLU A 386 38.70 -10.14 5.93
N VAL A 387 38.30 -10.85 6.98
CA VAL A 387 39.18 -11.23 8.10
C VAL A 387 39.55 -12.68 7.96
N SER A 388 40.83 -12.97 7.71
CA SER A 388 41.37 -14.33 7.65
C SER A 388 41.57 -14.90 9.04
N ILE A 389 41.38 -16.21 9.15
CA ILE A 389 41.59 -17.02 10.34
C ILE A 389 42.75 -17.96 10.07
N SER A 390 43.88 -17.82 10.78
CA SER A 390 45.10 -18.58 10.44
C SER A 390 44.95 -20.10 10.53
N THR A 391 43.98 -20.61 11.30
CA THR A 391 43.70 -22.04 11.50
C THR A 391 42.59 -22.59 10.63
N ARG A 392 41.96 -21.74 9.80
CA ARG A 392 40.78 -22.11 9.00
C ARG A 392 40.86 -21.50 7.60
N LYS A 393 40.10 -22.07 6.67
CA LYS A 393 40.01 -21.56 5.28
C LYS A 393 38.91 -20.48 5.15
N GLU A 394 37.95 -20.51 6.02
CA GLU A 394 36.82 -19.57 6.05
C GLU A 394 37.31 -18.17 6.42
N HIS A 395 36.59 -17.17 5.96
CA HIS A 395 36.81 -15.76 6.27
C HIS A 395 35.58 -15.15 6.92
N LEU A 396 35.81 -14.25 7.87
CA LEU A 396 34.74 -13.41 8.39
C LEU A 396 34.68 -12.12 7.58
N ARG A 397 33.47 -11.66 7.28
CA ARG A 397 33.22 -10.49 6.43
C ARG A 397 32.65 -9.36 7.27
N ALA A 398 33.24 -8.18 7.14
CA ALA A 398 32.73 -6.94 7.70
C ALA A 398 32.30 -5.99 6.58
N GLU A 399 31.17 -5.33 6.76
CA GLU A 399 30.68 -4.32 5.82
C GLU A 399 30.49 -3.00 6.55
N GLY A 400 30.85 -1.91 5.89
CA GLY A 400 30.62 -0.56 6.40
C GLY A 400 30.24 0.39 5.29
N GLU A 401 29.48 1.40 5.63
CA GLU A 401 29.06 2.47 4.71
C GLU A 401 29.46 3.82 5.27
N LEU A 402 30.02 4.66 4.40
CA LEU A 402 30.33 6.06 4.70
C LEU A 402 29.56 6.95 3.71
N ILE A 403 28.68 7.79 4.23
CA ILE A 403 27.96 8.77 3.40
C ILE A 403 28.93 9.90 3.08
N ARG A 404 29.29 10.05 1.79
CA ARG A 404 30.11 11.13 1.25
C ARG A 404 29.30 12.37 0.93
N PHE A 405 28.09 12.16 0.41
CA PHE A 405 27.10 13.19 0.15
C PHE A 405 25.71 12.64 0.45
N ASP A 406 24.97 13.30 1.33
CA ASP A 406 23.68 12.80 1.82
C ASP A 406 22.55 12.91 0.77
N GLY A 407 22.63 13.87 -0.15
CA GLY A 407 21.62 14.05 -1.19
C GLY A 407 20.20 14.08 -0.61
N PHE A 408 19.29 13.28 -1.19
CA PHE A 408 17.91 13.20 -0.74
C PHE A 408 17.74 12.64 0.69
N LEU A 409 18.71 11.89 1.20
CA LEU A 409 18.66 11.33 2.56
C LEU A 409 18.62 12.42 3.64
N LYS A 410 19.02 13.64 3.31
CA LYS A 410 18.89 14.79 4.18
C LYS A 410 17.44 15.09 4.57
N VAL A 411 16.49 14.75 3.71
CA VAL A 411 15.06 15.06 3.88
C VAL A 411 14.24 13.80 4.15
N TYR A 412 14.54 12.70 3.47
CA TYR A 412 13.68 11.53 3.45
C TYR A 412 14.44 10.22 3.34
N LEU A 413 14.08 9.30 4.24
CA LEU A 413 14.48 7.90 4.17
C LEU A 413 13.22 7.05 4.08
N GLU A 414 13.13 6.20 3.04
CA GLU A 414 12.01 5.27 2.87
C GLU A 414 12.01 4.20 3.95
N SER A 415 10.83 3.82 4.43
CA SER A 415 10.68 2.69 5.35
C SER A 415 10.51 1.39 4.55
N HIS A 416 11.09 0.32 5.05
CA HIS A 416 10.88 -1.01 4.53
C HIS A 416 10.09 -1.84 5.55
N ASP A 417 9.33 -2.83 5.08
CA ASP A 417 8.77 -3.83 5.97
C ASP A 417 9.93 -4.62 6.57
N ASP A 418 9.87 -4.96 7.86
CA ASP A 418 10.90 -5.74 8.57
C ASP A 418 10.90 -7.20 8.07
N GLU A 419 11.19 -7.41 6.80
CA GLU A 419 11.22 -8.72 6.12
C GLU A 419 12.64 -9.30 6.00
N THR A 420 13.61 -8.76 6.71
CA THR A 420 14.93 -9.40 6.75
C THR A 420 14.85 -10.69 7.55
N GLU A 421 15.35 -11.78 6.96
CA GLU A 421 15.33 -13.13 7.54
C GLU A 421 15.84 -13.19 8.99
N ASP A 422 16.68 -12.26 9.41
CA ASP A 422 17.28 -12.20 10.74
C ASP A 422 16.63 -11.18 11.69
N GLY A 423 15.70 -10.33 11.23
CA GLY A 423 14.99 -9.34 12.07
C GLY A 423 15.89 -8.28 12.73
N GLU A 424 17.16 -8.23 12.38
CA GLU A 424 18.09 -7.19 12.80
C GLU A 424 18.13 -6.12 11.71
N LYS A 425 17.82 -4.88 12.07
CA LYS A 425 18.14 -3.75 11.21
C LYS A 425 19.64 -3.74 11.05
N GLU A 426 20.13 -4.02 9.84
CA GLU A 426 21.51 -3.68 9.50
C GLU A 426 21.67 -2.16 9.67
N SER A 427 22.05 -1.74 10.84
CA SER A 427 22.60 -0.39 10.99
C SER A 427 23.91 -0.40 10.20
N SER A 428 23.96 0.34 9.09
CA SER A 428 25.19 0.57 8.35
C SER A 428 26.22 1.17 9.31
N THR A 429 27.06 0.30 9.85
CA THR A 429 28.10 0.69 10.80
C THR A 429 29.30 1.17 9.98
N MET A 430 29.85 2.31 10.36
CA MET A 430 31.10 2.78 9.76
C MET A 430 32.25 1.88 10.22
N LEU A 431 33.06 1.36 9.29
CA LEU A 431 34.28 0.64 9.63
C LEU A 431 35.39 1.62 10.00
N PRO A 432 36.30 1.23 10.94
CA PRO A 432 37.53 1.99 11.15
C PRO A 432 38.40 2.00 9.89
N PRO A 433 39.36 2.89 9.76
CA PRO A 433 40.39 2.79 8.74
C PRO A 433 41.13 1.46 8.86
N LEU A 434 41.11 0.65 7.80
CA LEU A 434 41.71 -0.68 7.74
C LEU A 434 42.74 -0.76 6.60
N GLU A 435 43.75 -1.61 6.77
CA GLU A 435 44.78 -1.90 5.75
C GLU A 435 44.93 -3.41 5.54
N ILE A 436 45.20 -3.83 4.32
CA ILE A 436 45.47 -5.25 4.01
C ILE A 436 46.72 -5.70 4.76
N GLY A 437 46.65 -6.86 5.38
CA GLY A 437 47.71 -7.40 6.24
C GLY A 437 47.68 -6.90 7.67
N GLN A 438 46.79 -5.96 8.01
CA GLN A 438 46.68 -5.44 9.37
C GLN A 438 46.28 -6.53 10.35
N GLU A 439 46.99 -6.64 11.46
CA GLU A 439 46.69 -7.56 12.56
C GLU A 439 45.48 -7.06 13.37
N LEU A 440 44.66 -8.03 13.75
CA LEU A 440 43.47 -7.79 14.53
C LEU A 440 43.56 -8.52 15.88
N ARG A 441 43.22 -7.82 16.96
CA ARG A 441 42.96 -8.47 18.23
C ARG A 441 41.50 -8.88 18.30
N MET A 442 41.25 -10.17 18.45
CA MET A 442 39.91 -10.70 18.69
C MET A 442 39.48 -10.33 20.12
N ASN A 443 38.33 -9.71 20.28
CA ASN A 443 37.70 -9.46 21.55
C ASN A 443 36.85 -10.66 21.98
N ASP A 444 35.94 -11.06 21.11
CA ASP A 444 35.09 -12.23 21.27
C ASP A 444 34.62 -12.73 19.88
N ILE A 445 34.18 -14.00 19.82
CA ILE A 445 33.42 -14.55 18.70
C ILE A 445 32.23 -15.29 19.29
N VAL A 446 31.04 -14.94 18.81
CA VAL A 446 29.77 -15.47 19.30
C VAL A 446 29.06 -16.24 18.21
N ALA A 447 28.76 -17.51 18.47
CA ALA A 447 27.91 -18.34 17.65
C ALA A 447 26.52 -18.41 18.29
N THR A 448 25.53 -17.81 17.67
CA THR A 448 24.15 -17.75 18.16
C THR A 448 23.27 -18.63 17.29
N GLU A 449 22.56 -19.56 17.91
CA GLU A 449 21.53 -20.35 17.23
C GLU A 449 20.38 -19.42 16.80
N LYS A 450 20.13 -19.39 15.50
CA LYS A 450 19.04 -18.62 14.87
C LYS A 450 18.11 -19.56 14.12
N TYR A 451 16.84 -19.26 14.14
CA TYR A 451 15.81 -20.05 13.48
C TYR A 451 15.31 -19.32 12.23
N SER A 452 15.16 -20.06 11.14
CA SER A 452 14.49 -19.53 9.96
C SER A 452 13.07 -19.11 10.31
N ARG A 453 12.56 -18.09 9.62
CA ARG A 453 11.22 -17.53 9.82
C ARG A 453 10.35 -17.79 8.60
N PRO A 454 9.05 -17.97 8.79
CA PRO A 454 8.12 -18.02 7.65
C PRO A 454 8.00 -16.63 7.04
N SER A 455 7.42 -16.56 5.84
CA SER A 455 7.00 -15.29 5.26
C SER A 455 6.12 -14.50 6.23
N ALA A 456 6.38 -13.21 6.37
CA ALA A 456 5.64 -12.39 7.32
C ALA A 456 4.15 -12.33 6.99
N ARG A 457 3.27 -12.36 8.02
CA ARG A 457 1.86 -12.09 7.86
C ARG A 457 1.64 -10.67 7.36
N TYR A 458 0.55 -10.47 6.62
CA TYR A 458 0.23 -9.15 6.08
C TYR A 458 -0.12 -8.14 7.17
N THR A 459 0.41 -6.93 7.03
CA THR A 459 -0.17 -5.71 7.59
C THR A 459 -1.14 -5.12 6.55
N GLU A 460 -1.92 -4.09 6.91
CA GLU A 460 -2.71 -3.37 5.90
C GLU A 460 -1.80 -2.83 4.77
N ALA A 461 -0.63 -2.30 5.11
CA ALA A 461 0.34 -1.77 4.15
C ALA A 461 0.88 -2.83 3.18
N SER A 462 1.35 -3.97 3.71
CA SER A 462 1.89 -5.04 2.86
C SER A 462 0.79 -5.76 2.05
N LEU A 463 -0.45 -5.76 2.53
CA LEU A 463 -1.59 -6.25 1.74
C LEU A 463 -1.90 -5.31 0.56
N VAL A 464 -1.91 -3.99 0.76
CA VAL A 464 -2.04 -3.01 -0.35
C VAL A 464 -0.94 -3.23 -1.38
N LYS A 465 0.31 -3.33 -0.93
CA LYS A 465 1.45 -3.61 -1.82
C LYS A 465 1.25 -4.90 -2.63
N LYS A 466 0.80 -5.97 -1.98
CA LYS A 466 0.57 -7.25 -2.65
C LYS A 466 -0.58 -7.20 -3.66
N LEU A 467 -1.67 -6.51 -3.34
CA LEU A 467 -2.78 -6.31 -4.27
C LEU A 467 -2.32 -5.50 -5.50
N GLU A 468 -1.55 -4.43 -5.30
CA GLU A 468 -0.97 -3.64 -6.39
C GLU A 468 -0.03 -4.47 -7.27
N GLU A 469 0.90 -5.25 -6.69
CA GLU A 469 1.81 -6.14 -7.42
C GLU A 469 1.06 -7.16 -8.30
N LEU A 470 -0.08 -7.64 -7.83
CA LEU A 470 -0.94 -8.58 -8.55
C LEU A 470 -1.86 -7.88 -9.57
N GLY A 471 -1.91 -6.56 -9.60
CA GLY A 471 -2.83 -5.80 -10.46
C GLY A 471 -4.28 -5.85 -10.00
N ILE A 472 -4.53 -6.19 -8.72
CA ILE A 472 -5.86 -6.36 -8.13
C ILE A 472 -6.26 -5.12 -7.36
N GLY A 473 -7.42 -4.56 -7.71
CA GLY A 473 -7.86 -3.28 -7.15
C GLY A 473 -7.26 -2.07 -7.86
N ARG A 474 -7.67 -0.89 -7.43
CA ARG A 474 -7.23 0.41 -7.96
C ARG A 474 -7.16 1.41 -6.79
N PRO A 475 -6.60 2.61 -6.98
CA PRO A 475 -6.52 3.64 -5.94
C PRO A 475 -7.82 3.87 -5.16
N SER A 476 -8.96 3.79 -5.82
CA SER A 476 -10.28 3.96 -5.18
C SER A 476 -10.74 2.75 -4.36
N THR A 477 -10.16 1.56 -4.53
CA THR A 477 -10.70 0.31 -3.96
C THR A 477 -9.82 -0.34 -2.87
N TYR A 478 -8.54 0.02 -2.73
CA TYR A 478 -7.68 -0.59 -1.71
C TYR A 478 -8.22 -0.38 -0.29
N ALA A 479 -8.46 0.86 0.11
CA ALA A 479 -8.95 1.18 1.45
C ALA A 479 -10.36 0.60 1.73
N PRO A 480 -11.35 0.73 0.83
CA PRO A 480 -12.65 0.09 1.01
C PRO A 480 -12.57 -1.43 1.15
N THR A 481 -11.74 -2.11 0.35
CA THR A 481 -11.57 -3.56 0.41
C THR A 481 -11.07 -4.01 1.78
N ILE A 482 -9.96 -3.40 2.25
CA ILE A 482 -9.35 -3.73 3.55
C ILE A 482 -10.30 -3.43 4.71
N SER A 483 -11.00 -2.31 4.64
CA SER A 483 -12.01 -1.96 5.65
C SER A 483 -13.18 -2.95 5.66
N THR A 484 -13.65 -3.38 4.48
CA THR A 484 -14.80 -4.26 4.35
C THR A 484 -14.54 -5.66 4.87
N ILE A 485 -13.37 -6.27 4.56
CA ILE A 485 -13.04 -7.63 5.05
C ILE A 485 -12.94 -7.68 6.59
N GLN A 486 -12.49 -6.58 7.21
CA GLN A 486 -12.46 -6.44 8.67
C GLN A 486 -13.87 -6.21 9.25
N LYS A 487 -14.67 -5.31 8.67
CA LYS A 487 -16.06 -5.06 9.09
C LYS A 487 -16.94 -6.30 8.99
N ARG A 488 -16.69 -7.15 8.00
CA ARG A 488 -17.39 -8.44 7.82
C ARG A 488 -16.85 -9.55 8.70
N THR A 489 -15.87 -9.24 9.55
CA THR A 489 -15.22 -10.20 10.46
C THR A 489 -14.60 -11.43 9.76
N TYR A 490 -14.27 -11.32 8.48
CA TYR A 490 -13.49 -12.36 7.78
C TYR A 490 -12.02 -12.31 8.14
N VAL A 491 -11.56 -11.13 8.54
CA VAL A 491 -10.19 -10.83 8.93
C VAL A 491 -10.24 -9.95 10.17
N VAL A 492 -9.32 -10.19 11.09
CA VAL A 492 -9.08 -9.35 12.26
C VAL A 492 -7.65 -8.80 12.21
N LYS A 493 -7.49 -7.56 12.67
CA LYS A 493 -6.19 -6.93 12.85
C LYS A 493 -5.87 -6.92 14.33
N GLU A 494 -4.79 -7.60 14.71
CA GLU A 494 -4.43 -7.75 16.11
C GLU A 494 -2.93 -7.92 16.32
N ASP A 495 -2.52 -7.76 17.56
CA ASP A 495 -1.20 -8.13 18.07
C ASP A 495 -1.31 -9.52 18.70
N ARG A 496 -0.31 -10.37 18.48
CA ARG A 496 -0.19 -11.67 19.15
C ARG A 496 1.14 -11.76 19.85
N ASP A 497 1.11 -12.21 21.09
CA ASP A 497 2.33 -12.49 21.81
C ASP A 497 2.99 -13.75 21.27
N GLY A 498 4.32 -13.74 21.23
CA GLY A 498 5.10 -14.90 20.86
C GLY A 498 5.09 -15.98 21.95
N LYS A 499 5.64 -17.13 21.60
CA LYS A 499 5.94 -18.20 22.55
C LYS A 499 7.41 -18.10 22.96
N GLU A 500 7.70 -18.31 24.24
CA GLU A 500 9.08 -18.37 24.71
C GLU A 500 9.80 -19.54 24.01
N ARG A 501 10.95 -19.25 23.42
CA ARG A 501 11.85 -20.21 22.79
C ARG A 501 13.25 -20.02 23.31
N PHE A 502 13.90 -21.11 23.69
CA PHE A 502 15.29 -21.12 24.08
C PHE A 502 16.17 -21.37 22.87
N TYR A 503 17.35 -20.77 22.87
CA TYR A 503 18.36 -20.94 21.84
C TYR A 503 19.75 -21.02 22.46
N GLN A 504 20.68 -21.70 21.79
CA GLN A 504 22.04 -21.87 22.25
C GLN A 504 22.94 -20.72 21.81
N VAL A 505 23.86 -20.34 22.67
CA VAL A 505 24.90 -19.34 22.40
C VAL A 505 26.25 -19.91 22.86
N LEU A 506 27.17 -20.01 21.91
CA LEU A 506 28.57 -20.33 22.20
C LEU A 506 29.37 -19.03 22.10
N GLU A 507 30.15 -18.70 23.14
CA GLU A 507 30.97 -17.49 23.18
C GLU A 507 32.43 -17.87 23.40
N LEU A 508 33.28 -17.49 22.44
CA LEU A 508 34.72 -17.55 22.57
C LEU A 508 35.20 -16.22 23.09
N LYS A 509 35.78 -16.23 24.29
CA LYS A 509 36.41 -15.06 24.91
C LYS A 509 37.60 -15.49 25.77
N ASN A 510 38.71 -14.74 25.69
CA ASN A 510 39.94 -15.07 26.40
C ASN A 510 40.41 -16.51 26.15
N ALA A 511 40.35 -16.97 24.91
CA ALA A 511 40.69 -18.33 24.47
C ALA A 511 39.84 -19.47 25.09
N VAL A 512 38.73 -19.16 25.72
CA VAL A 512 37.81 -20.13 26.33
C VAL A 512 36.44 -20.05 25.63
N VAL A 513 35.92 -21.22 25.22
CA VAL A 513 34.56 -21.34 24.67
C VAL A 513 33.61 -21.65 25.82
N THR A 514 32.66 -20.79 26.04
CA THR A 514 31.56 -20.95 27.02
C THR A 514 30.25 -21.14 26.33
N GLU A 515 29.35 -21.92 26.95
CA GLU A 515 28.00 -22.16 26.43
C GLU A 515 26.96 -21.51 27.35
N LYS A 516 26.00 -20.83 26.74
CA LYS A 516 24.89 -20.14 27.43
C LYS A 516 23.59 -20.46 26.71
N THR A 517 22.50 -20.41 27.43
CA THR A 517 21.14 -20.50 26.87
C THR A 517 20.52 -19.11 26.89
N GLY A 518 20.15 -18.60 25.70
CA GLY A 518 19.35 -17.41 25.54
C GLY A 518 17.87 -17.75 25.46
N ARG A 519 17.02 -16.75 25.58
CA ARG A 519 15.56 -16.88 25.37
C ARG A 519 15.04 -15.73 24.53
N GLU A 520 14.06 -16.02 23.67
CA GLU A 520 13.38 -15.04 22.84
C GLU A 520 11.87 -15.32 22.77
N MET A 521 11.09 -14.33 22.41
CA MET A 521 9.66 -14.49 22.14
C MET A 521 9.47 -14.76 20.65
N ALA A 522 9.44 -16.04 20.27
CA ALA A 522 9.28 -16.46 18.88
C ALA A 522 7.83 -16.31 18.41
N GLY A 523 7.64 -15.77 17.20
CA GLY A 523 6.34 -15.63 16.57
C GLY A 523 5.49 -14.50 17.16
N ALA A 524 6.09 -13.53 17.86
CA ALA A 524 5.38 -12.30 18.24
C ALA A 524 5.01 -11.51 16.98
N GLU A 525 3.77 -11.05 16.92
CA GLU A 525 3.22 -10.33 15.78
C GLU A 525 2.64 -8.98 16.23
N ARG A 526 2.83 -7.95 15.43
CA ARG A 526 2.29 -6.61 15.69
C ARG A 526 1.54 -6.08 14.48
N ASN A 527 0.33 -5.55 14.71
CA ASN A 527 -0.53 -4.96 13.66
C ASN A 527 -0.76 -5.88 12.45
N LYS A 528 -0.81 -7.20 12.64
CA LYS A 528 -0.99 -8.17 11.56
C LYS A 528 -2.45 -8.52 11.32
N LEU A 529 -2.74 -8.91 10.08
CA LEU A 529 -4.04 -9.38 9.64
C LEU A 529 -4.09 -10.90 9.75
N PHE A 530 -5.11 -11.40 10.45
CA PHE A 530 -5.36 -12.82 10.65
C PHE A 530 -6.72 -13.20 10.08
N PRO A 531 -6.84 -14.34 9.39
CA PRO A 531 -8.16 -14.84 9.01
C PRO A 531 -8.90 -15.31 10.25
N THR A 532 -10.21 -15.09 10.28
CA THR A 532 -11.09 -15.75 11.24
C THR A 532 -11.51 -17.13 10.74
N ASP A 533 -12.06 -17.96 11.62
CA ASP A 533 -12.57 -19.27 11.22
C ASP A 533 -13.63 -19.15 10.12
N ILE A 534 -14.55 -18.19 10.27
CA ILE A 534 -15.58 -17.94 9.26
C ILE A 534 -14.97 -17.42 7.94
N GLY A 535 -13.93 -16.60 8.01
CA GLY A 535 -13.19 -16.14 6.85
C GLY A 535 -12.53 -17.28 6.10
N ALA A 536 -11.91 -18.22 6.83
CA ALA A 536 -11.30 -19.42 6.25
C ALA A 536 -12.34 -20.36 5.61
N VAL A 537 -13.47 -20.60 6.29
CA VAL A 537 -14.58 -21.44 5.77
C VAL A 537 -15.16 -20.85 4.48
N VAL A 538 -15.42 -19.54 4.46
CA VAL A 538 -15.94 -18.86 3.25
C VAL A 538 -14.92 -18.94 2.13
N ASN A 539 -13.63 -18.69 2.42
CA ASN A 539 -12.56 -18.81 1.44
C ASN A 539 -12.51 -20.22 0.83
N ASP A 540 -12.54 -21.27 1.64
CA ASP A 540 -12.45 -22.64 1.17
C ASP A 540 -13.64 -23.03 0.30
N PHE A 541 -14.83 -22.60 0.70
CA PHE A 541 -16.03 -22.79 -0.11
C PHE A 541 -15.90 -22.12 -1.49
N LEU A 542 -15.43 -20.86 -1.50
CA LEU A 542 -15.26 -20.12 -2.76
C LEU A 542 -14.14 -20.73 -3.62
N VAL A 543 -13.03 -21.14 -3.05
CA VAL A 543 -11.94 -21.81 -3.79
C VAL A 543 -12.41 -23.15 -4.40
N MET A 544 -13.27 -23.87 -3.69
CA MET A 544 -13.79 -25.16 -4.15
C MET A 544 -14.81 -25.01 -5.28
N HIS A 545 -15.75 -24.07 -5.16
CA HIS A 545 -16.91 -23.96 -6.04
C HIS A 545 -16.86 -22.80 -7.04
N PHE A 546 -16.09 -21.76 -6.74
CA PHE A 546 -16.00 -20.50 -7.52
C PHE A 546 -14.55 -20.10 -7.76
N LYS A 547 -13.75 -21.04 -8.22
CA LYS A 547 -12.31 -20.89 -8.37
C LYS A 547 -11.92 -19.62 -9.14
N ASP A 548 -12.63 -19.31 -10.21
CA ASP A 548 -12.34 -18.16 -11.05
C ASP A 548 -12.56 -16.82 -10.33
N ILE A 549 -13.60 -16.73 -9.48
CA ILE A 549 -13.90 -15.52 -8.70
C ILE A 549 -12.80 -15.16 -7.70
N VAL A 550 -12.10 -16.16 -7.20
CA VAL A 550 -11.00 -15.98 -6.23
C VAL A 550 -9.63 -16.18 -6.86
N ASP A 551 -9.56 -16.34 -8.18
CA ASP A 551 -8.29 -16.41 -8.92
C ASP A 551 -7.66 -15.03 -9.06
N PHE A 552 -6.34 -14.96 -8.80
CA PHE A 552 -5.61 -13.69 -8.83
C PHE A 552 -5.49 -13.13 -10.25
N HIS A 553 -5.15 -13.98 -11.22
CA HIS A 553 -4.97 -13.57 -12.61
C HIS A 553 -6.30 -13.17 -13.25
N PHE A 554 -7.35 -13.89 -12.95
CA PHE A 554 -8.69 -13.56 -13.42
C PHE A 554 -9.15 -12.20 -12.89
N THR A 555 -8.98 -11.95 -11.59
CA THR A 555 -9.35 -10.66 -10.99
C THR A 555 -8.53 -9.51 -11.56
N ALA A 556 -7.22 -9.70 -11.75
CA ALA A 556 -6.36 -8.71 -12.40
C ALA A 556 -6.77 -8.44 -13.85
N LYS A 557 -7.15 -9.48 -14.60
CA LYS A 557 -7.68 -9.36 -15.96
C LYS A 557 -8.94 -8.49 -16.01
N VAL A 558 -9.89 -8.73 -15.12
CA VAL A 558 -11.13 -7.94 -15.03
C VAL A 558 -10.83 -6.46 -14.70
N GLU A 559 -9.88 -6.19 -13.82
CA GLU A 559 -9.45 -4.81 -13.55
C GLU A 559 -8.84 -4.14 -14.79
N LYS A 560 -8.07 -4.88 -15.58
CA LYS A 560 -7.53 -4.40 -16.85
C LYS A 560 -8.63 -4.15 -17.89
N GLU A 561 -9.62 -5.01 -17.98
CA GLU A 561 -10.77 -4.83 -18.89
C GLU A 561 -11.57 -3.56 -18.54
N PHE A 562 -11.72 -3.21 -17.24
CA PHE A 562 -12.28 -1.92 -16.86
C PHE A 562 -11.42 -0.72 -17.31
N ASP A 563 -10.09 -0.86 -17.31
CA ASP A 563 -9.21 0.18 -17.84
C ASP A 563 -9.34 0.31 -19.35
N GLU A 564 -9.49 -0.80 -20.09
CA GLU A 564 -9.72 -0.82 -21.53
C GLU A 564 -11.07 -0.19 -21.89
N ILE A 565 -12.13 -0.42 -21.10
CA ILE A 565 -13.42 0.28 -21.26
C ILE A 565 -13.25 1.79 -21.05
N ALA A 566 -12.50 2.20 -20.01
CA ALA A 566 -12.24 3.61 -19.74
C ALA A 566 -11.46 4.34 -20.86
N GLN A 567 -10.76 3.59 -21.70
CA GLN A 567 -10.03 4.07 -22.89
C GLN A 567 -10.85 3.96 -24.20
N GLY A 568 -12.09 3.48 -24.12
CA GLY A 568 -12.94 3.26 -25.30
C GLY A 568 -12.53 2.07 -26.16
N MET A 569 -11.64 1.19 -25.67
CA MET A 569 -11.13 0.05 -26.43
C MET A 569 -12.03 -1.20 -26.34
N GLN A 570 -12.94 -1.25 -25.37
CA GLN A 570 -13.82 -2.38 -25.13
C GLN A 570 -15.25 -1.90 -24.80
N GLU A 571 -16.26 -2.61 -25.32
CA GLU A 571 -17.65 -2.38 -24.97
C GLU A 571 -18.00 -3.07 -23.66
N TRP A 572 -18.50 -2.29 -22.68
CA TRP A 572 -18.70 -2.76 -21.32
C TRP A 572 -19.78 -3.86 -21.21
N THR A 573 -20.86 -3.79 -22.00
CA THR A 573 -21.94 -4.78 -21.95
C THR A 573 -21.49 -6.15 -22.46
N LYS A 574 -20.63 -6.19 -23.49
CA LYS A 574 -20.03 -7.44 -23.97
C LYS A 574 -19.11 -8.07 -22.91
N MET A 575 -18.32 -7.25 -22.26
CA MET A 575 -17.44 -7.72 -21.17
C MET A 575 -18.27 -8.32 -20.03
N ILE A 576 -19.34 -7.65 -19.60
CA ILE A 576 -20.22 -8.15 -18.54
C ILE A 576 -20.93 -9.44 -18.98
N SER A 577 -21.46 -9.52 -20.20
CA SER A 577 -22.13 -10.72 -20.71
C SER A 577 -21.19 -11.94 -20.73
N SER A 578 -19.98 -11.77 -21.25
CA SER A 578 -18.98 -12.86 -21.31
C SER A 578 -18.56 -13.37 -19.95
N PHE A 579 -18.62 -12.53 -18.93
CA PHE A 579 -18.39 -12.92 -17.55
C PHE A 579 -19.62 -13.58 -16.92
N TYR A 580 -20.80 -12.96 -17.08
CA TYR A 580 -21.99 -13.29 -16.32
C TYR A 580 -22.57 -14.66 -16.69
N GLU A 581 -22.62 -15.00 -17.96
CA GLU A 581 -23.24 -16.27 -18.43
C GLU A 581 -22.60 -17.50 -17.74
N PRO A 582 -21.29 -17.76 -17.85
CA PRO A 582 -20.67 -18.92 -17.20
C PRO A 582 -20.67 -18.82 -15.66
N PHE A 583 -20.65 -17.61 -15.12
CA PHE A 583 -20.74 -17.38 -13.69
C PHE A 583 -22.12 -17.77 -13.13
N HIS A 584 -23.19 -17.34 -13.78
CA HIS A 584 -24.57 -17.64 -13.40
C HIS A 584 -24.85 -19.13 -13.45
N GLU A 585 -24.46 -19.81 -14.53
CA GLU A 585 -24.57 -21.27 -14.66
C GLU A 585 -23.86 -21.99 -13.50
N ASN A 586 -22.66 -21.53 -13.13
CA ASN A 586 -21.93 -22.11 -12.01
C ASN A 586 -22.62 -21.85 -10.66
N VAL A 587 -23.26 -20.70 -10.48
CA VAL A 587 -24.06 -20.39 -9.28
C VAL A 587 -25.24 -21.36 -9.16
N GLU A 588 -26.03 -21.55 -10.22
CA GLU A 588 -27.17 -22.46 -10.24
C GLU A 588 -26.72 -23.90 -9.93
N LYS A 589 -25.70 -24.39 -10.62
CA LYS A 589 -25.12 -25.70 -10.39
C LYS A 589 -24.65 -25.87 -8.93
N THR A 590 -23.99 -24.88 -8.36
CA THR A 590 -23.48 -24.94 -6.98
C THR A 590 -24.62 -24.94 -5.96
N ILE A 591 -25.71 -24.19 -6.20
CA ILE A 591 -26.90 -24.23 -5.36
C ILE A 591 -27.49 -25.64 -5.30
N GLU A 592 -27.49 -26.36 -6.40
CA GLU A 592 -28.04 -27.73 -6.47
C GLU A 592 -27.09 -28.77 -5.88
N THR A 593 -25.81 -28.73 -6.23
CA THR A 593 -24.86 -29.82 -6.00
C THR A 593 -24.01 -29.69 -4.75
N ALA A 594 -23.72 -28.46 -4.27
CA ALA A 594 -22.85 -28.29 -3.12
C ALA A 594 -23.53 -28.72 -1.81
N GLU A 595 -22.81 -29.46 -0.99
CA GLU A 595 -23.25 -29.83 0.35
C GLU A 595 -23.25 -28.61 1.29
N ARG A 596 -24.18 -28.62 2.24
CA ARG A 596 -24.21 -27.59 3.28
C ARG A 596 -23.06 -27.85 4.25
N GLN A 597 -22.19 -26.88 4.38
CA GLN A 597 -21.15 -26.91 5.40
C GLN A 597 -21.78 -26.60 6.78
N THR A 598 -22.02 -27.62 7.54
CA THR A 598 -22.35 -27.48 8.96
C THR A 598 -21.05 -27.17 9.66
N GLY A 599 -20.90 -25.96 10.19
CA GLY A 599 -19.66 -25.50 10.85
C GLY A 599 -19.31 -26.17 12.18
N SER A 600 -19.74 -27.43 12.36
CA SER A 600 -19.36 -28.31 13.46
C SER A 600 -18.17 -29.15 13.00
N ARG A 601 -16.99 -28.83 13.49
CA ARG A 601 -15.90 -29.81 13.52
C ARG A 601 -16.35 -30.92 14.44
N ASP A 602 -16.49 -32.14 13.91
CA ASP A 602 -16.74 -33.32 14.73
C ASP A 602 -15.51 -33.49 15.64
N LEU A 603 -15.62 -33.04 16.88
CA LEU A 603 -14.57 -33.18 17.89
C LEU A 603 -14.55 -34.58 18.51
N GLY A 604 -15.41 -35.48 18.04
CA GLY A 604 -15.57 -36.80 18.57
C GLY A 604 -16.77 -36.94 19.53
N VAL A 605 -16.79 -37.97 20.29
CA VAL A 605 -17.85 -38.26 21.26
C VAL A 605 -17.41 -37.83 22.65
N ASP A 606 -18.18 -36.98 23.30
CA ASP A 606 -17.94 -36.61 24.71
C ASP A 606 -17.95 -37.89 25.57
N PRO A 607 -16.83 -38.21 26.23
CA PRO A 607 -16.71 -39.48 26.99
C PRO A 607 -17.66 -39.54 28.20
N LYS A 608 -18.23 -38.42 28.64
CA LYS A 608 -19.17 -38.37 29.77
C LYS A 608 -20.64 -38.48 29.36
N THR A 609 -20.99 -37.96 28.21
CA THR A 609 -22.38 -37.88 27.77
C THR A 609 -22.72 -38.78 26.60
N GLY A 610 -21.71 -39.37 25.92
CA GLY A 610 -21.89 -40.19 24.74
C GLY A 610 -22.44 -39.46 23.51
N LYS A 611 -22.53 -38.13 23.56
CA LYS A 611 -23.03 -37.31 22.45
C LYS A 611 -21.88 -36.83 21.58
N LYS A 612 -22.11 -36.76 20.27
CA LYS A 612 -21.19 -36.07 19.35
C LYS A 612 -21.05 -34.61 19.75
N VAL A 613 -19.81 -34.16 19.89
CA VAL A 613 -19.43 -32.79 20.24
C VAL A 613 -18.82 -32.07 19.02
#